data_4ac99571e8841c97a483b3277adbfe4b
#
_entry.id   4ac99571e8841c97a483b3277adbfe4b
#
_cell.length_a   1.000
_cell.length_b   1.000
_cell.length_c   1.000
_cell.angle_alpha   90.00
_cell.angle_beta   90.00
_cell.angle_gamma   90.00
#
_symmetry.space_group_name_H-M   'P 1'
#
loop_
_entity.id
_entity.type
_entity.pdbx_description
1 polymer ?
#
loop_
_entity_poly.entity_id
_entity_poly.type
_entity_poly.pdbx_seq_one_letter_code
_entity_poly.pdbx_strand_id
1 'polypeptide(L)'
;MAGVSRTVPARQDEGGAQQPRSTRPSAAGSRGVRGKIEVSPRAIATVAGRAVAACYGVVGVVAGKPRFGRVELVPPEHYARGVEVRFREDHITIDVHVMLEYGLRLSEIAHNIMAGVTFAVERSLGLRVVRVNVNVQALRVDGRV
;
A
#
# COMPACT_ATOMS: atom_id res chain seq x y z
N MET A 1 45.50 20.53 -18.44
CA MET A 1 45.32 20.54 -18.17
C MET A 1 44.50 20.30 -17.54
N ALA A 2 44.64 19.97 -17.48
CA ALA A 2 44.07 19.75 -16.97
C ALA A 2 43.33 19.70 -16.27
N GLY A 3 43.31 19.73 -16.19
CA GLY A 3 42.72 19.83 -15.55
C GLY A 3 42.04 19.67 -15.09
N VAL A 4 42.16 19.59 -14.95
CA VAL A 4 41.60 19.57 -14.53
C VAL A 4 40.85 19.16 -13.94
N SER A 5 40.92 18.88 -13.89
CA SER A 5 40.26 18.55 -13.41
C SER A 5 39.66 18.49 -12.62
N ARG A 6 39.78 18.67 -12.41
CA ARG A 6 39.26 18.77 -11.63
C ARG A 6 38.46 18.50 -11.07
N THR A 7 38.44 18.26 -11.07
CA THR A 7 37.77 18.14 -10.52
C THR A 7 37.00 17.92 -10.05
N VAL A 8 37.14 17.75 -9.94
CA VAL A 8 36.51 17.67 -9.43
C VAL A 8 35.80 17.45 -8.92
N PRO A 9 36.00 17.42 -8.85
CA PRO A 9 35.26 17.28 -8.25
C PRO A 9 34.46 16.99 -7.78
N ALA A 10 34.71 16.87 -7.69
CA ALA A 10 34.00 16.70 -7.26
C ALA A 10 33.22 16.59 -6.75
N ARG A 11 33.27 16.70 -6.64
CA ARG A 11 32.49 16.77 -6.06
C ARG A 11 31.59 16.41 -5.76
N GLN A 12 31.60 16.03 -5.64
CA GLN A 12 30.86 15.75 -5.31
C GLN A 12 30.10 15.62 -4.94
N ASP A 13 30.30 15.67 -4.76
CA ASP A 13 29.55 15.73 -4.32
C ASP A 13 28.75 15.40 -4.00
N GLU A 14 29.09 15.29 -3.95
CA GLU A 14 28.44 15.06 -3.58
C GLU A 14 27.61 14.92 -3.26
N GLY A 15 27.72 14.80 -3.27
CA GLY A 15 26.88 14.73 -2.89
C GLY A 15 26.05 14.53 -2.66
N GLY A 16 26.15 14.64 -2.60
CA GLY A 16 25.28 14.65 -2.26
C GLY A 16 24.52 14.16 -2.02
N ALA A 17 24.65 13.87 -2.09
CA ALA A 17 23.89 13.46 -1.97
C ALA A 17 23.39 13.03 -1.03
N GLN A 18 23.57 12.98 -0.60
CA GLN A 18 23.15 12.65 0.24
C GLN A 18 22.28 12.85 0.75
N GLN A 19 22.13 13.09 0.80
CA GLN A 19 21.34 13.39 1.36
C GLN A 19 20.31 13.03 1.41
N PRO A 20 20.03 12.73 1.03
CA PRO A 20 18.84 12.49 1.12
C PRO A 20 18.45 11.77 2.17
N ARG A 21 18.82 11.54 2.66
CA ARG A 21 18.51 10.95 3.54
C ARG A 21 18.02 11.46 4.41
N SER A 22 18.11 11.74 4.34
CA SER A 22 17.71 12.21 5.12
C SER A 22 16.68 12.35 5.35
N THR A 23 16.53 12.32 5.01
CA THR A 23 15.58 12.59 5.24
C THR A 23 14.97 11.89 6.01
N ARG A 24 15.13 11.36 6.54
CA ARG A 24 14.61 10.77 7.30
C ARG A 24 13.98 11.41 8.01
N PRO A 25 13.65 11.84 7.74
CA PRO A 25 12.98 12.65 8.35
C PRO A 25 12.08 12.27 9.23
N SER A 26 11.79 11.42 9.07
CA SER A 26 10.98 10.98 9.98
C SER A 26 11.48 11.25 11.26
N ALA A 27 12.64 11.28 11.33
CA ALA A 27 13.23 11.51 12.58
C ALA A 27 12.85 12.81 13.11
N ALA A 28 12.53 13.70 12.23
CA ALA A 28 12.21 15.01 12.68
C ALA A 28 11.03 14.99 13.58
N GLY A 29 10.06 14.22 13.25
CA GLY A 29 8.88 14.21 14.03
C GLY A 29 9.08 13.62 15.39
N SER A 30 10.18 12.97 15.58
CA SER A 30 10.41 12.33 16.84
C SER A 30 11.52 12.95 17.60
N ARG A 31 11.59 14.26 17.56
CA ARG A 31 12.60 14.97 18.23
C ARG A 31 12.74 14.50 19.67
N GLY A 32 13.92 14.16 20.08
CA GLY A 32 14.17 13.71 21.42
C GLY A 32 13.81 12.26 21.67
N VAL A 33 13.21 11.62 20.71
CA VAL A 33 12.82 10.23 20.84
C VAL A 33 13.73 9.40 19.98
N ARG A 34 14.26 8.34 20.54
CA ARG A 34 15.09 7.44 19.77
C ARG A 34 14.41 6.12 19.65
N GLY A 35 14.67 5.45 18.58
CA GLY A 35 14.08 4.16 18.40
C GLY A 35 13.71 3.96 16.97
N LYS A 36 13.05 2.85 16.74
CA LYS A 36 12.75 2.40 15.41
C LYS A 36 11.31 1.97 15.36
N ILE A 37 10.61 2.38 14.34
CA ILE A 37 9.24 1.95 14.14
C ILE A 37 9.22 0.93 13.04
N GLU A 38 8.72 -0.26 13.36
CA GLU A 38 8.57 -1.30 12.36
C GLU A 38 7.11 -1.64 12.23
N VAL A 39 6.63 -1.66 10.99
CA VAL A 39 5.23 -1.93 10.74
C VAL A 39 5.14 -3.28 10.05
N SER A 40 4.40 -4.20 10.65
CA SER A 40 4.28 -5.54 10.10
C SER A 40 3.37 -5.54 8.88
N PRO A 41 3.57 -6.50 7.97
CA PRO A 41 2.66 -6.63 6.84
C PRO A 41 1.21 -6.81 7.28
N ARG A 42 1.00 -7.47 8.41
CA ARG A 42 -0.35 -7.69 8.90
C ARG A 42 -1.00 -6.37 9.30
N ALA A 43 -0.25 -5.47 9.91
CA ALA A 43 -0.79 -4.17 10.28
C ALA A 43 -1.16 -3.38 9.03
N ILE A 44 -0.31 -3.42 8.02
CA ILE A 44 -0.59 -2.73 6.77
C ILE A 44 -1.83 -3.32 6.12
N ALA A 45 -1.95 -4.64 6.12
CA ALA A 45 -3.10 -5.31 5.53
C ALA A 45 -4.39 -4.93 6.25
N THR A 46 -4.33 -4.77 7.56
CA THR A 46 -5.51 -4.38 8.31
C THR A 46 -5.98 -2.98 7.91
N VAL A 47 -5.04 -2.05 7.82
CA VAL A 47 -5.41 -0.69 7.45
C VAL A 47 -5.94 -0.66 6.02
N ALA A 48 -5.27 -1.37 5.11
CA ALA A 48 -5.70 -1.41 3.72
C ALA A 48 -7.07 -2.06 3.59
N GLY A 49 -7.28 -3.16 4.30
CA GLY A 49 -8.56 -3.87 4.23
C GLY A 49 -9.72 -3.02 4.73
N ARG A 50 -9.49 -2.28 5.79
CA ARG A 50 -10.54 -1.40 6.31
C ARG A 50 -10.85 -0.29 5.31
N ALA A 51 -9.84 0.24 4.65
CA ALA A 51 -10.06 1.27 3.65
C ALA A 51 -10.87 0.72 2.49
N VAL A 52 -10.56 -0.50 2.06
CA VAL A 52 -11.28 -1.14 0.98
C VAL A 52 -12.74 -1.36 1.36
N ALA A 53 -12.95 -1.88 2.56
CA ALA A 53 -14.30 -2.21 2.98
C ALA A 53 -15.20 -0.99 3.10
N ALA A 54 -14.61 0.18 3.28
CA ALA A 54 -15.37 1.42 3.41
C ALA A 54 -15.75 2.01 2.06
N CYS A 55 -15.23 1.49 0.96
CA CYS A 55 -15.50 2.05 -0.35
C CYS A 55 -16.89 1.63 -0.84
N TYR A 56 -17.53 2.56 -1.55
CA TYR A 56 -18.82 2.29 -2.13
C TYR A 56 -18.71 1.16 -3.16
N GLY A 57 -19.68 0.26 -3.15
CA GLY A 57 -19.71 -0.80 -4.14
C GLY A 57 -18.93 -2.04 -3.77
N VAL A 58 -18.21 -2.01 -2.67
CA VAL A 58 -17.42 -3.14 -2.20
C VAL A 58 -18.26 -3.98 -1.27
N VAL A 59 -18.42 -5.26 -1.61
CA VAL A 59 -19.07 -6.20 -0.72
C VAL A 59 -18.13 -6.54 0.43
N GLY A 60 -16.87 -6.75 0.09
CA GLY A 60 -15.88 -7.03 1.12
C GLY A 60 -14.57 -7.52 0.53
N VAL A 61 -13.63 -7.75 1.43
CA VAL A 61 -12.35 -8.32 1.09
C VAL A 61 -12.51 -9.83 1.07
N VAL A 62 -11.90 -10.48 0.09
CA VAL A 62 -12.00 -11.93 -0.04
C VAL A 62 -10.60 -12.52 0.03
N ALA A 63 -10.52 -13.80 0.32
CA ALA A 63 -9.26 -14.48 0.38
C ALA A 63 -8.62 -14.49 -1.00
N GLY A 64 -7.30 -14.35 -1.02
CA GLY A 64 -6.59 -14.25 -2.29
C GLY A 64 -6.62 -15.52 -3.10
N LYS A 65 -6.75 -16.66 -2.42
CA LYS A 65 -6.81 -17.94 -3.10
C LYS A 65 -8.14 -18.59 -2.84
N PRO A 66 -8.90 -18.87 -3.90
CA PRO A 66 -10.19 -19.53 -3.71
C PRO A 66 -10.01 -20.90 -3.11
N ARG A 67 -10.89 -21.27 -2.24
CA ARG A 67 -10.88 -22.55 -1.60
C ARG A 67 -11.95 -23.40 -2.25
N PHE A 68 -11.57 -24.53 -2.80
CA PHE A 68 -12.53 -25.40 -3.49
C PHE A 68 -13.31 -24.63 -4.56
N GLY A 69 -12.63 -23.72 -5.25
CA GLY A 69 -13.28 -22.94 -6.28
C GLY A 69 -14.25 -21.89 -5.79
N ARG A 70 -14.27 -21.66 -4.50
CA ARG A 70 -15.20 -20.69 -3.91
C ARG A 70 -14.46 -19.48 -3.40
N VAL A 71 -15.09 -18.32 -3.59
CA VAL A 71 -14.58 -17.07 -3.08
C VAL A 71 -15.12 -16.88 -1.68
N GLU A 72 -14.23 -16.62 -0.76
CA GLU A 72 -14.58 -16.55 0.65
C GLU A 72 -14.37 -15.14 1.18
N LEU A 73 -15.42 -14.55 1.75
CA LEU A 73 -15.28 -13.26 2.41
C LEU A 73 -14.44 -13.40 3.66
N VAL A 74 -13.60 -12.42 3.87
CA VAL A 74 -12.68 -12.43 5.00
C VAL A 74 -13.15 -11.43 6.04
N PRO A 75 -13.29 -11.86 7.28
CA PRO A 75 -13.71 -10.92 8.34
C PRO A 75 -12.56 -9.94 8.64
N PRO A 76 -12.89 -8.81 9.27
CA PRO A 76 -11.88 -7.78 9.51
C PRO A 76 -10.64 -8.27 10.25
N GLU A 77 -10.80 -9.24 11.14
CA GLU A 77 -9.67 -9.75 11.90
C GLU A 77 -8.68 -10.50 11.03
N HIS A 78 -9.08 -10.86 9.83
CA HIS A 78 -8.24 -11.70 8.98
C HIS A 78 -7.97 -11.08 7.62
N TYR A 79 -7.96 -9.76 7.55
CA TYR A 79 -7.75 -9.09 6.27
C TYR A 79 -6.43 -9.49 5.61
N ALA A 80 -5.47 -9.97 6.39
CA ALA A 80 -4.21 -10.38 5.80
C ALA A 80 -4.37 -11.54 4.82
N ARG A 81 -5.48 -12.26 4.88
CA ARG A 81 -5.72 -13.35 3.94
C ARG A 81 -6.14 -12.84 2.56
N GLY A 82 -6.60 -11.60 2.48
CA GLY A 82 -7.04 -11.04 1.22
C GLY A 82 -6.26 -9.83 0.77
N VAL A 83 -5.27 -9.42 1.55
CA VAL A 83 -4.44 -8.27 1.22
C VAL A 83 -2.99 -8.69 1.31
N GLU A 84 -2.30 -8.66 0.19
CA GLU A 84 -0.90 -9.02 0.16
C GLU A 84 -0.06 -7.77 0.10
N VAL A 85 0.96 -7.73 0.92
CA VAL A 85 1.85 -6.58 1.01
C VAL A 85 3.25 -7.03 0.63
N ARG A 86 3.84 -6.35 -0.33
CA ARG A 86 5.20 -6.65 -0.75
C ARG A 86 6.06 -5.43 -0.53
N PHE A 87 7.16 -5.64 0.14
CA PHE A 87 8.10 -4.56 0.43
C PHE A 87 9.16 -4.50 -0.64
N ARG A 88 9.47 -3.28 -1.03
CA ARG A 88 10.62 -3.01 -1.89
C ARG A 88 11.53 -2.10 -1.10
N GLU A 89 12.60 -1.67 -1.72
CA GLU A 89 13.61 -0.89 -1.01
C GLU A 89 13.05 0.37 -0.38
N ASP A 90 12.22 1.09 -1.13
CA ASP A 90 11.74 2.36 -0.63
C ASP A 90 10.25 2.54 -0.79
N HIS A 91 9.53 1.46 -1.11
CA HIS A 91 8.09 1.58 -1.29
C HIS A 91 7.44 0.23 -1.06
N ILE A 92 6.13 0.23 -1.04
CA ILE A 92 5.38 -1.00 -0.90
C ILE A 92 4.36 -1.12 -2.01
N THR A 93 4.07 -2.38 -2.34
CA THR A 93 3.04 -2.73 -3.29
C THR A 93 1.98 -3.52 -2.55
N ILE A 94 0.74 -3.16 -2.75
CA ILE A 94 -0.37 -3.80 -2.04
C ILE A 94 -1.32 -4.39 -3.06
N ASP A 95 -1.62 -5.66 -2.90
CA ASP A 95 -2.60 -6.35 -3.74
C ASP A 95 -3.82 -6.66 -2.89
N VAL A 96 -4.97 -6.16 -3.31
CA VAL A 96 -6.21 -6.42 -2.56
C VAL A 96 -7.13 -7.27 -3.42
N HIS A 97 -7.79 -8.21 -2.79
CA HIS A 97 -8.74 -9.09 -3.46
C HIS A 97 -10.13 -8.76 -2.93
N VAL A 98 -11.05 -8.48 -3.82
CA VAL A 98 -12.34 -7.94 -3.41
C VAL A 98 -13.49 -8.61 -4.15
N MET A 99 -14.65 -8.51 -3.51
CA MET A 99 -15.92 -8.84 -4.15
C MET A 99 -16.69 -7.54 -4.26
N LEU A 100 -17.20 -7.25 -5.44
CA LEU A 100 -17.91 -6.01 -5.70
C LEU A 100 -19.35 -6.30 -6.06
N GLU A 101 -20.17 -5.25 -6.00
CA GLU A 101 -21.56 -5.36 -6.41
C GLU A 101 -21.67 -5.35 -7.92
N TYR A 102 -22.47 -6.24 -8.46
CA TYR A 102 -22.73 -6.28 -9.88
C TYR A 102 -23.59 -5.07 -10.29
N GLY A 103 -23.33 -4.57 -11.48
CA GLY A 103 -24.16 -3.49 -12.01
C GLY A 103 -23.61 -2.11 -11.79
N LEU A 104 -22.49 -2.00 -11.09
CA LEU A 104 -21.86 -0.70 -10.86
C LEU A 104 -20.68 -0.55 -11.79
N ARG A 105 -20.14 0.66 -11.83
CA ARG A 105 -18.97 0.92 -12.66
C ARG A 105 -17.73 0.41 -11.95
N LEU A 106 -17.27 -0.75 -12.37
CA LEU A 106 -16.16 -1.40 -11.67
C LEU A 106 -14.88 -0.60 -11.75
N SER A 107 -14.64 0.07 -12.90
CA SER A 107 -13.40 0.84 -13.01
C SER A 107 -13.37 2.00 -12.03
N GLU A 108 -14.51 2.64 -11.81
CA GLU A 108 -14.57 3.72 -10.85
C GLU A 108 -14.37 3.22 -9.44
N ILE A 109 -14.99 2.09 -9.12
CA ILE A 109 -14.83 1.51 -7.80
C ILE A 109 -13.37 1.14 -7.58
N ALA A 110 -12.74 0.55 -8.58
CA ALA A 110 -11.34 0.18 -8.45
C ALA A 110 -10.45 1.39 -8.22
N HIS A 111 -10.73 2.47 -8.94
CA HIS A 111 -9.95 3.69 -8.73
C HIS A 111 -10.14 4.24 -7.32
N ASN A 112 -11.37 4.19 -6.83
CA ASN A 112 -11.64 4.65 -5.47
C ASN A 112 -10.92 3.79 -4.45
N ILE A 113 -10.87 2.49 -4.69
CA ILE A 113 -10.16 1.59 -3.79
C ILE A 113 -8.68 1.94 -3.79
N MET A 114 -8.10 2.10 -4.97
CA MET A 114 -6.68 2.44 -5.06
C MET A 114 -6.36 3.73 -4.31
N ALA A 115 -7.18 4.75 -4.54
CA ALA A 115 -6.95 6.03 -3.87
C ALA A 115 -7.16 5.92 -2.37
N GLY A 116 -8.19 5.19 -1.95
CA GLY A 116 -8.49 5.06 -0.53
C GLY A 116 -7.43 4.29 0.22
N VAL A 117 -6.95 3.20 -0.38
CA VAL A 117 -5.90 2.41 0.25
C VAL A 117 -4.61 3.21 0.35
N THR A 118 -4.25 3.86 -0.75
CA THR A 118 -3.02 4.67 -0.75
C THR A 118 -3.11 5.74 0.34
N PHE A 119 -4.22 6.45 0.39
CA PHE A 119 -4.37 7.52 1.36
C PHE A 119 -4.33 6.97 2.78
N ALA A 120 -5.06 5.89 3.04
CA ALA A 120 -5.15 5.35 4.39
C ALA A 120 -3.80 4.85 4.89
N VAL A 121 -3.09 4.13 4.04
CA VAL A 121 -1.81 3.57 4.44
C VAL A 121 -0.78 4.66 4.64
N GLU A 122 -0.72 5.60 3.71
CA GLU A 122 0.28 6.66 3.81
C GLU A 122 0.00 7.56 4.99
N ARG A 123 -1.26 7.86 5.24
CA ARG A 123 -1.59 8.75 6.33
C ARG A 123 -1.47 8.08 7.69
N SER A 124 -1.94 6.86 7.78
CA SER A 124 -1.99 6.19 9.08
C SER A 124 -0.64 5.63 9.50
N LEU A 125 0.12 5.15 8.55
CA LEU A 125 1.34 4.44 8.87
C LEU A 125 2.60 5.17 8.43
N GLY A 126 2.45 6.25 7.69
CA GLY A 126 3.60 7.00 7.24
C GLY A 126 4.43 6.29 6.19
N LEU A 127 3.84 5.33 5.51
CA LEU A 127 4.56 4.54 4.53
C LEU A 127 4.21 4.99 3.13
N ARG A 128 5.14 4.83 2.21
CA ARG A 128 4.93 5.22 0.84
C ARG A 128 4.41 4.04 0.05
N VAL A 129 3.25 4.22 -0.57
CA VAL A 129 2.62 3.18 -1.37
C VAL A 129 2.74 3.59 -2.83
N VAL A 130 3.43 2.78 -3.62
CA VAL A 130 3.63 3.08 -5.03
C VAL A 130 2.55 2.47 -5.88
N ARG A 131 2.09 1.29 -5.50
CA ARG A 131 1.14 0.59 -6.34
C ARG A 131 0.13 -0.17 -5.51
N VAL A 132 -1.13 -0.01 -5.87
CA VAL A 132 -2.21 -0.80 -5.29
C VAL A 132 -2.89 -1.51 -6.45
N ASN A 133 -2.88 -2.83 -6.42
CA ASN A 133 -3.53 -3.64 -7.43
C ASN A 133 -4.84 -4.15 -6.87
N VAL A 134 -5.91 -3.97 -7.62
CA VAL A 134 -7.23 -4.42 -7.21
C VAL A 134 -7.61 -5.61 -8.05
N ASN A 135 -7.83 -6.73 -7.38
CA ASN A 135 -8.22 -7.98 -8.04
C ASN A 135 -9.67 -8.26 -7.68
N VAL A 136 -10.55 -8.15 -8.68
CA VAL A 136 -11.96 -8.41 -8.47
C VAL A 136 -12.16 -9.91 -8.62
N GLN A 137 -12.40 -10.59 -7.52
CA GLN A 137 -12.52 -12.04 -7.54
C GLN A 137 -13.93 -12.52 -7.81
N ALA A 138 -14.92 -11.70 -7.47
CA ALA A 138 -16.30 -12.09 -7.67
C ALA A 138 -17.19 -10.86 -7.67
N LEU A 139 -18.37 -11.03 -8.22
CA LEU A 139 -19.41 -10.02 -8.22
C LEU A 139 -20.62 -10.59 -7.52
N ARG A 140 -21.25 -9.78 -6.71
CA ARG A 140 -22.46 -10.19 -6.03
C ARG A 140 -23.67 -9.67 -6.81
N VAL A 141 -24.57 -10.57 -7.17
CA VAL A 141 -25.76 -10.23 -7.95
C VAL A 141 -26.96 -10.41 -7.07
N ASP A 142 -27.76 -9.35 -6.95
CA ASP A 142 -29.02 -9.41 -6.19
C ASP A 142 -28.85 -9.99 -4.80
N GLY A 143 -27.77 -9.56 -4.14
CA GLY A 143 -27.55 -10.03 -2.79
C GLY A 143 -26.98 -11.43 -2.68
N ARG A 144 -26.60 -12.02 -3.81
CA ARG A 144 -26.03 -13.35 -3.83
C ARG A 144 -24.66 -13.34 -4.46
N VAL A 145 -23.88 -14.29 -4.06
CA VAL A 145 -22.51 -14.41 -4.53
C VAL A 145 -22.42 -15.23 -5.78
#